data_d5acff442f55da6e9982ada06629f7f9
#
_entry.id   d5acff442f55da6e9982ada06629f7f9
#
_cell.length_a   1.000
_cell.length_b   1.000
_cell.length_c   1.000
_cell.angle_alpha   90.00
_cell.angle_beta   90.00
_cell.angle_gamma   90.00
#
_symmetry.space_group_name_H-M   'P 1'
#
loop_
_entity.id
_entity.type
_entity.pdbx_description
1 polymer ?
#
loop_
_entity_poly.entity_id
_entity_poly.type
_entity_poly.pdbx_seq_one_letter_code
_entity_poly.pdbx_strand_id
1 'polypeptide(L)'
;MKLLGISGSLRRASFNTALLHAAAELAPAGTELAIHELHNLPLFDQDVEEQGDPAPVTAFKSAIDNADGILVACPEYNGGITGVLKNAIDWASRKGTAREAAPLAGKRVCIIGASPGITGTVRAQDALRLVLRRAGAIAEPQGEVLVFQAHTKIAEGKLVDERTREALARHLQNFIAPVVRTP
;
A
#
# COMPACT_ATOMS: atom_id res chain seq x y z
N MET A 1 -10.85 -12.90 -3.71
CA MET A 1 -9.88 -12.30 -2.78
C MET A 1 -10.14 -10.80 -2.68
N LYS A 2 -10.16 -10.24 -1.47
CA LYS A 2 -10.37 -8.80 -1.25
C LYS A 2 -9.02 -8.14 -0.93
N LEU A 3 -8.62 -7.18 -1.74
CA LEU A 3 -7.41 -6.40 -1.54
C LEU A 3 -7.75 -4.97 -1.13
N LEU A 4 -6.95 -4.41 -0.22
CA LEU A 4 -7.00 -3.00 0.14
C LEU A 4 -5.83 -2.28 -0.52
N GLY A 5 -6.11 -1.32 -1.41
CA GLY A 5 -5.11 -0.43 -2.01
C GLY A 5 -4.88 0.80 -1.13
N ILE A 6 -3.63 1.10 -0.83
CA ILE A 6 -3.25 2.28 -0.05
C ILE A 6 -2.24 3.10 -0.85
N SER A 7 -2.58 4.35 -1.18
CA SER A 7 -1.66 5.29 -1.80
C SER A 7 -0.95 6.13 -0.75
N GLY A 8 0.38 6.11 -0.74
CA GLY A 8 1.20 6.98 0.11
C GLY A 8 1.25 8.45 -0.36
N SER A 9 0.39 8.87 -1.28
CA SER A 9 0.33 10.23 -1.81
C SER A 9 -1.07 10.81 -1.71
N LEU A 10 -1.15 12.04 -1.18
CA LEU A 10 -2.40 12.80 -1.13
C LEU A 10 -2.62 13.64 -2.40
N ARG A 11 -1.68 13.66 -3.34
CA ARG A 11 -1.78 14.48 -4.55
C ARG A 11 -2.87 13.92 -5.47
N ARG A 12 -3.82 14.75 -5.90
CA ARG A 12 -4.93 14.37 -6.79
C ARG A 12 -4.45 13.68 -8.09
N ALA A 13 -3.40 14.20 -8.73
CA ALA A 13 -2.78 13.60 -9.92
C ALA A 13 -1.58 12.71 -9.56
N SER A 14 -1.71 11.86 -8.53
CA SER A 14 -0.64 10.99 -8.06
C SER A 14 -0.38 9.83 -9.02
N PHE A 15 0.87 9.63 -9.43
CA PHE A 15 1.30 8.45 -10.19
C PHE A 15 1.09 7.16 -9.40
N ASN A 16 1.22 7.21 -8.08
CA ASN A 16 1.03 6.04 -7.23
C ASN A 16 -0.45 5.66 -7.11
N THR A 17 -1.36 6.65 -7.06
CA THR A 17 -2.79 6.39 -7.12
C THR A 17 -3.20 5.85 -8.49
N ALA A 18 -2.62 6.38 -9.58
CA ALA A 18 -2.83 5.85 -10.92
C ALA A 18 -2.37 4.38 -11.06
N LEU A 19 -1.27 4.00 -10.39
CA LEU A 19 -0.84 2.59 -10.33
C LEU A 19 -1.86 1.71 -9.61
N LEU A 20 -2.50 2.18 -8.53
CA LEU A 20 -3.55 1.41 -7.84
C LEU A 20 -4.78 1.23 -8.71
N HIS A 21 -5.17 2.25 -9.48
CA HIS A 21 -6.27 2.10 -10.45
C HIS A 21 -5.92 1.09 -11.53
N ALA A 22 -4.70 1.15 -12.09
CA ALA A 22 -4.24 0.15 -13.05
C ALA A 22 -4.20 -1.26 -12.44
N ALA A 23 -3.79 -1.38 -11.17
CA ALA A 23 -3.79 -2.65 -10.45
C ALA A 23 -5.21 -3.22 -10.29
N ALA A 24 -6.20 -2.38 -10.05
CA ALA A 24 -7.61 -2.80 -9.98
C ALA A 24 -8.12 -3.32 -11.32
N GLU A 25 -7.74 -2.65 -12.44
CA GLU A 25 -8.08 -3.09 -13.80
C GLU A 25 -7.41 -4.42 -14.19
N LEU A 26 -6.17 -4.64 -13.73
CA LEU A 26 -5.33 -5.80 -14.07
C LEU A 26 -5.47 -6.96 -13.09
N ALA A 27 -6.24 -6.79 -12.03
CA ALA A 27 -6.42 -7.82 -11.02
C ALA A 27 -7.04 -9.10 -11.63
N PRO A 28 -6.53 -10.29 -11.27
CA PRO A 28 -7.10 -11.55 -11.74
C PRO A 28 -8.59 -11.69 -11.40
N ALA A 29 -9.30 -12.45 -12.20
CA ALA A 29 -10.72 -12.73 -11.99
C ALA A 29 -10.98 -13.25 -10.55
N GLY A 30 -12.02 -12.76 -9.91
CA GLY A 30 -12.35 -13.07 -8.52
C GLY A 30 -11.56 -12.28 -7.47
N THR A 31 -10.77 -11.28 -7.90
CA THR A 31 -10.09 -10.34 -7.00
C THR A 31 -10.76 -8.97 -7.08
N GLU A 32 -11.10 -8.43 -5.92
CA GLU A 32 -11.61 -7.07 -5.75
C GLU A 32 -10.53 -6.22 -5.07
N LEU A 33 -10.19 -5.07 -5.63
CA LEU A 33 -9.26 -4.12 -5.03
C LEU A 33 -10.00 -2.81 -4.73
N ALA A 34 -10.21 -2.55 -3.45
CA ALA A 34 -10.78 -1.29 -2.95
C ALA A 34 -9.66 -0.33 -2.54
N ILE A 35 -9.72 0.93 -2.95
CA ILE A 35 -8.71 1.93 -2.59
C ILE A 35 -9.21 2.74 -1.39
N HIS A 36 -8.37 2.83 -0.34
CA HIS A 36 -8.62 3.65 0.82
C HIS A 36 -7.76 4.92 0.78
N GLU A 37 -8.41 6.06 0.88
CA GLU A 37 -7.73 7.36 0.90
C GLU A 37 -7.25 7.73 2.30
N LEU A 38 -6.07 8.35 2.39
CA LEU A 38 -5.42 8.71 3.66
C LEU A 38 -5.61 10.19 4.06
N HIS A 39 -6.42 10.95 3.32
CA HIS A 39 -6.57 12.41 3.50
C HIS A 39 -7.05 12.82 4.89
N ASN A 40 -7.91 12.03 5.53
CA ASN A 40 -8.56 12.38 6.77
C ASN A 40 -7.94 11.74 8.01
N LEU A 41 -6.83 11.01 7.87
CA LEU A 41 -6.15 10.43 9.02
C LEU A 41 -5.43 11.53 9.80
N PRO A 42 -5.76 11.78 11.08
CA PRO A 42 -5.00 12.70 11.91
C PRO A 42 -3.58 12.18 12.12
N LEU A 43 -2.65 13.04 12.51
CA LEU A 43 -1.35 12.58 12.97
C LEU A 43 -1.52 11.67 14.17
N PHE A 44 -0.72 10.60 14.21
CA PHE A 44 -0.76 9.66 15.32
C PHE A 44 -0.36 10.37 16.61
N ASP A 45 -1.20 10.20 17.59
CA ASP A 45 -1.02 10.71 18.94
C ASP A 45 -1.56 9.65 19.91
N GLN A 46 -0.72 9.21 20.83
CA GLN A 46 -1.08 8.18 21.79
C GLN A 46 -2.15 8.65 22.77
N ASP A 47 -2.15 9.92 23.18
CA ASP A 47 -3.16 10.47 24.09
C ASP A 47 -4.54 10.47 23.43
N VAL A 48 -4.59 10.64 22.10
CA VAL A 48 -5.83 10.51 21.30
C VAL A 48 -6.26 9.05 21.20
N GLU A 49 -5.31 8.14 20.93
CA GLU A 49 -5.58 6.68 20.87
C GLU A 49 -6.19 6.16 22.18
N GLU A 50 -5.69 6.60 23.32
CA GLU A 50 -6.15 6.17 24.66
C GLU A 50 -7.60 6.60 24.95
N GLN A 51 -8.07 7.68 24.30
CA GLN A 51 -9.46 8.12 24.36
C GLN A 51 -10.38 7.37 23.38
N GLY A 52 -9.82 6.57 22.50
CA GLY A 52 -10.47 5.81 21.43
C GLY A 52 -10.03 6.26 20.05
N ASP A 53 -10.02 5.32 19.09
CA ASP A 53 -9.65 5.64 17.72
C ASP A 53 -10.60 6.70 17.11
N PRO A 54 -10.11 7.79 16.53
CA PRO A 54 -10.95 8.71 15.74
C PRO A 54 -11.70 7.98 14.61
N ALA A 55 -12.86 8.48 14.22
CA ALA A 55 -13.69 7.82 13.20
C ALA A 55 -12.95 7.48 11.88
N PRO A 56 -12.10 8.36 11.30
CA PRO A 56 -11.30 8.00 10.12
C PRO A 56 -10.30 6.87 10.39
N VAL A 57 -9.72 6.81 11.59
CA VAL A 57 -8.79 5.74 11.99
C VAL A 57 -9.54 4.43 12.14
N THR A 58 -10.71 4.45 12.80
CA THR A 58 -11.58 3.27 12.92
C THR A 58 -11.97 2.72 11.56
N ALA A 59 -12.37 3.57 10.61
CA ALA A 59 -12.71 3.18 9.25
C ALA A 59 -11.51 2.56 8.51
N PHE A 60 -10.33 3.16 8.64
CA PHE A 60 -9.10 2.65 8.04
C PHE A 60 -8.69 1.29 8.61
N LYS A 61 -8.67 1.15 9.93
CA LYS A 61 -8.37 -0.12 10.60
C LYS A 61 -9.38 -1.21 10.20
N SER A 62 -10.66 -0.87 10.11
CA SER A 62 -11.70 -1.83 9.67
C SER A 62 -11.55 -2.22 8.20
N ALA A 63 -11.11 -1.31 7.32
CA ALA A 63 -10.79 -1.65 5.94
C ALA A 63 -9.64 -2.66 5.84
N ILE A 64 -8.61 -2.52 6.70
CA ILE A 64 -7.50 -3.48 6.78
C ILE A 64 -8.00 -4.83 7.33
N ASP A 65 -8.82 -4.85 8.38
CA ASP A 65 -9.35 -6.08 8.97
C ASP A 65 -10.13 -6.90 7.93
N ASN A 66 -10.93 -6.24 7.10
CA ASN A 66 -11.78 -6.86 6.07
C ASN A 66 -11.04 -7.29 4.80
N ALA A 67 -9.76 -6.95 4.64
CA ALA A 67 -8.97 -7.30 3.49
C ALA A 67 -8.16 -8.60 3.70
N ASP A 68 -8.08 -9.44 2.68
CA ASP A 68 -7.21 -10.63 2.65
C ASP A 68 -5.73 -10.26 2.49
N GLY A 69 -5.46 -9.11 1.87
CA GLY A 69 -4.12 -8.57 1.65
C GLY A 69 -4.14 -7.08 1.33
N ILE A 70 -2.98 -6.45 1.37
CA ILE A 70 -2.82 -5.01 1.16
C ILE A 70 -1.89 -4.77 -0.03
N LEU A 71 -2.26 -3.84 -0.93
CA LEU A 71 -1.40 -3.32 -1.98
C LEU A 71 -1.02 -1.87 -1.64
N VAL A 72 0.24 -1.62 -1.34
CA VAL A 72 0.75 -0.28 -1.03
C VAL A 72 1.45 0.31 -2.24
N ALA A 73 0.93 1.42 -2.76
CA ALA A 73 1.65 2.26 -3.71
C ALA A 73 2.48 3.30 -2.93
N CYS A 74 3.80 3.11 -2.93
CA CYS A 74 4.75 3.82 -2.08
C CYS A 74 5.53 4.88 -2.87
N PRO A 75 5.21 6.18 -2.75
CA PRO A 75 6.05 7.25 -3.29
C PRO A 75 7.36 7.34 -2.52
N GLU A 76 8.38 7.90 -3.17
CA GLU A 76 9.66 8.23 -2.53
C GLU A 76 9.78 9.74 -2.35
N TYR A 77 9.81 10.22 -1.11
CA TYR A 77 10.07 11.60 -0.76
C TYR A 77 11.36 11.68 0.06
N ASN A 78 12.32 12.43 -0.42
CA ASN A 78 13.62 12.61 0.26
C ASN A 78 14.34 11.28 0.58
N GLY A 79 14.23 10.28 -0.33
CA GLY A 79 14.87 8.97 -0.17
C GLY A 79 14.20 8.03 0.83
N GLY A 80 12.96 8.29 1.25
CA GLY A 80 12.22 7.48 2.19
C GLY A 80 10.72 7.42 1.91
N ILE A 81 10.00 6.73 2.79
CA ILE A 81 8.53 6.69 2.76
C ILE A 81 7.94 8.06 3.06
N THR A 82 6.76 8.34 2.54
CA THR A 82 6.08 9.60 2.80
C THR A 82 5.58 9.68 4.24
N GLY A 83 5.50 10.89 4.80
CA GLY A 83 4.98 11.12 6.15
C GLY A 83 3.54 10.61 6.30
N VAL A 84 2.70 10.79 5.27
CA VAL A 84 1.31 10.31 5.31
C VAL A 84 1.22 8.78 5.35
N LEU A 85 2.08 8.07 4.60
CA LEU A 85 2.11 6.61 4.63
C LEU A 85 2.65 6.09 5.97
N LYS A 86 3.71 6.74 6.48
CA LYS A 86 4.23 6.39 7.81
C LYS A 86 3.18 6.57 8.89
N ASN A 87 2.47 7.69 8.90
CA ASN A 87 1.37 7.97 9.81
C ASN A 87 0.25 6.91 9.75
N ALA A 88 -0.14 6.52 8.55
CA ALA A 88 -1.14 5.46 8.36
C ALA A 88 -0.70 4.12 8.97
N ILE A 89 0.59 3.77 8.78
CA ILE A 89 1.16 2.55 9.37
C ILE A 89 1.25 2.67 10.90
N ASP A 90 1.58 3.84 11.44
CA ASP A 90 1.63 4.05 12.89
C ASP A 90 0.26 3.79 13.53
N TRP A 91 -0.81 4.32 12.97
CA TRP A 91 -2.17 3.99 13.40
C TRP A 91 -2.53 2.52 13.23
N ALA A 92 -2.21 1.91 12.08
CA ALA A 92 -2.59 0.54 11.77
C ALA A 92 -1.76 -0.52 12.51
N SER A 93 -0.59 -0.14 13.05
CA SER A 93 0.25 -1.00 13.88
C SER A 93 -0.23 -1.09 15.34
N ARG A 94 -1.28 -0.36 15.69
CA ARG A 94 -1.84 -0.27 17.05
C ARG A 94 -3.21 -0.92 17.11
N LYS A 95 -3.44 -1.74 18.14
CA LYS A 95 -4.76 -2.35 18.35
C LYS A 95 -5.83 -1.35 18.77
N GLY A 96 -5.42 -0.22 19.39
CA GLY A 96 -6.35 0.71 20.03
C GLY A 96 -7.07 0.08 21.22
N THR A 97 -8.20 0.65 21.59
CA THR A 97 -9.00 0.18 22.74
C THR A 97 -10.04 -0.88 22.36
N ALA A 98 -10.36 -1.03 21.07
CA ALA A 98 -11.49 -1.85 20.60
C ALA A 98 -11.08 -3.18 19.95
N ARG A 99 -9.78 -3.49 19.81
CA ARG A 99 -9.29 -4.70 19.11
C ARG A 99 -8.38 -5.53 20.00
N GLU A 100 -8.35 -6.83 19.74
CA GLU A 100 -7.43 -7.75 20.42
C GLU A 100 -6.01 -7.68 19.84
N ALA A 101 -5.89 -7.45 18.52
CA ALA A 101 -4.62 -7.35 17.81
C ALA A 101 -4.57 -6.10 16.90
N ALA A 102 -3.36 -5.70 16.52
CA ALA A 102 -3.15 -4.64 15.54
C ALA A 102 -3.60 -5.10 14.14
N PRO A 103 -4.31 -4.28 13.35
CA PRO A 103 -4.82 -4.66 12.03
C PRO A 103 -3.75 -5.15 11.05
N LEU A 104 -2.53 -4.61 11.14
CA LEU A 104 -1.40 -5.02 10.28
C LEU A 104 -0.77 -6.36 10.71
N ALA A 105 -1.01 -6.85 11.91
CA ALA A 105 -0.39 -8.07 12.39
C ALA A 105 -0.75 -9.27 11.50
N GLY A 106 0.27 -9.88 10.89
CA GLY A 106 0.10 -11.03 9.99
C GLY A 106 -0.47 -10.70 8.60
N LYS A 107 -0.81 -9.44 8.29
CA LYS A 107 -1.31 -9.06 6.95
C LYS A 107 -0.21 -9.17 5.91
N ARG A 108 -0.52 -9.82 4.79
CA ARG A 108 0.33 -9.84 3.61
C ARG A 108 0.27 -8.49 2.90
N VAL A 109 1.43 -7.95 2.55
CA VAL A 109 1.55 -6.64 1.90
C VAL A 109 2.39 -6.74 0.64
N CYS A 110 1.81 -6.37 -0.49
CA CYS A 110 2.47 -6.18 -1.76
C CYS A 110 2.83 -4.71 -1.93
N ILE A 111 4.01 -4.40 -2.43
CA ILE A 111 4.51 -3.04 -2.59
C ILE A 111 4.77 -2.74 -4.06
N ILE A 112 4.27 -1.59 -4.52
CA ILE A 112 4.52 -1.02 -5.84
C ILE A 112 4.89 0.45 -5.67
N GLY A 113 5.48 1.06 -6.70
CA GLY A 113 5.76 2.49 -6.59
C GLY A 113 6.12 3.14 -7.92
N ALA A 114 5.80 4.43 -8.04
CA ALA A 114 6.06 5.25 -9.20
C ALA A 114 6.66 6.60 -8.82
N SER A 115 7.67 7.02 -9.57
CA SER A 115 8.30 8.33 -9.40
C SER A 115 8.68 8.92 -10.76
N PRO A 116 8.73 10.26 -10.89
CA PRO A 116 9.25 10.91 -12.10
C PRO A 116 10.76 10.73 -12.26
N GLY A 117 11.47 10.31 -11.21
CA GLY A 117 12.92 10.08 -11.23
C GLY A 117 13.32 8.76 -11.91
N ILE A 118 14.62 8.50 -11.95
CA ILE A 118 15.21 7.33 -12.64
C ILE A 118 15.31 6.07 -11.78
N THR A 119 15.11 6.18 -10.48
CA THR A 119 15.22 5.06 -9.53
C THR A 119 13.88 4.42 -9.15
N GLY A 120 12.78 4.94 -9.68
CA GLY A 120 11.45 4.55 -9.21
C GLY A 120 11.27 4.98 -7.75
N THR A 121 10.95 4.08 -6.87
CA THR A 121 10.81 4.34 -5.43
C THR A 121 11.59 3.31 -4.60
N VAL A 122 12.75 2.87 -5.09
CA VAL A 122 13.49 1.75 -4.53
C VAL A 122 13.83 1.94 -3.05
N ARG A 123 14.35 3.13 -2.69
CA ARG A 123 14.75 3.42 -1.29
C ARG A 123 13.54 3.45 -0.36
N ALA A 124 12.44 4.04 -0.84
CA ALA A 124 11.19 4.07 -0.07
C ALA A 124 10.59 2.67 0.10
N GLN A 125 10.66 1.81 -0.92
CA GLN A 125 10.18 0.43 -0.82
C GLN A 125 11.02 -0.38 0.17
N ASP A 126 12.35 -0.23 0.19
CA ASP A 126 13.23 -0.88 1.17
C ASP A 126 12.93 -0.40 2.60
N ALA A 127 12.81 0.92 2.78
CA ALA A 127 12.44 1.49 4.07
C ALA A 127 11.04 1.00 4.53
N LEU A 128 10.09 0.89 3.60
CA LEU A 128 8.74 0.41 3.87
C LEU A 128 8.75 -1.06 4.34
N ARG A 129 9.54 -1.93 3.73
CA ARG A 129 9.68 -3.33 4.18
C ARG A 129 10.13 -3.43 5.62
N LEU A 130 11.08 -2.59 6.03
CA LEU A 130 11.54 -2.53 7.43
C LEU A 130 10.43 -2.08 8.37
N VAL A 131 9.70 -1.03 8.01
CA VAL A 131 8.58 -0.49 8.81
C VAL A 131 7.47 -1.51 8.95
N LEU A 132 7.06 -2.14 7.85
CA LEU A 132 6.01 -3.18 7.85
C LEU A 132 6.38 -4.38 8.71
N ARG A 133 7.62 -4.84 8.62
CA ARG A 133 8.12 -5.93 9.49
C ARG A 133 8.03 -5.56 10.97
N ARG A 134 8.34 -4.31 11.34
CA ARG A 134 8.23 -3.82 12.71
C ARG A 134 6.78 -3.69 13.17
N ALA A 135 5.87 -3.40 12.25
CA ALA A 135 4.42 -3.37 12.48
C ALA A 135 3.78 -4.78 12.52
N GLY A 136 4.55 -5.86 12.33
CA GLY A 136 4.08 -7.23 12.33
C GLY A 136 3.43 -7.69 11.04
N ALA A 137 3.50 -6.89 9.97
CA ALA A 137 3.02 -7.27 8.64
C ALA A 137 4.04 -8.12 7.88
N ILE A 138 3.57 -8.88 6.90
CA ILE A 138 4.37 -9.74 6.04
C ILE A 138 4.49 -9.05 4.68
N ALA A 139 5.56 -8.26 4.49
CA ALA A 139 5.88 -7.73 3.18
C ALA A 139 6.36 -8.85 2.26
N GLU A 140 5.76 -8.96 1.06
CA GLU A 140 6.13 -10.00 0.10
C GLU A 140 7.59 -9.83 -0.32
N PRO A 141 8.39 -10.91 -0.25
CA PRO A 141 9.83 -10.84 -0.51
C PRO A 141 10.17 -10.80 -2.00
N GLN A 142 9.21 -11.17 -2.86
CA GLN A 142 9.48 -11.39 -4.29
C GLN A 142 8.89 -10.28 -5.16
N GLY A 143 9.75 -9.81 -6.06
CA GLY A 143 9.38 -8.87 -7.12
C GLY A 143 9.24 -7.43 -6.63
N GLU A 144 9.63 -6.53 -7.51
CA GLU A 144 9.48 -5.10 -7.31
C GLU A 144 8.82 -4.50 -8.55
N VAL A 145 7.83 -3.65 -8.35
CA VAL A 145 7.32 -2.79 -9.41
C VAL A 145 7.83 -1.38 -9.14
N LEU A 146 8.91 -1.04 -9.82
CA LEU A 146 9.60 0.25 -9.75
C LEU A 146 9.32 1.03 -11.05
N VAL A 147 8.32 1.89 -11.03
CA VAL A 147 7.98 2.70 -12.19
C VAL A 147 8.78 4.00 -12.16
N PHE A 148 9.92 3.98 -12.84
CA PHE A 148 10.74 5.17 -13.06
C PHE A 148 10.22 5.98 -14.25
N GLN A 149 10.55 7.28 -14.30
CA GLN A 149 10.08 8.23 -15.33
C GLN A 149 8.55 8.13 -15.52
N ALA A 150 7.80 8.05 -14.42
CA ALA A 150 6.37 7.79 -14.42
C ALA A 150 5.56 8.78 -15.28
N HIS A 151 6.06 10.00 -15.47
CA HIS A 151 5.45 11.02 -16.34
C HIS A 151 5.42 10.62 -17.83
N THR A 152 6.27 9.69 -18.28
CA THR A 152 6.26 9.15 -19.64
C THR A 152 5.38 7.91 -19.81
N LYS A 153 4.95 7.31 -18.70
CA LYS A 153 4.22 6.04 -18.65
C LYS A 153 2.78 6.18 -18.17
N ILE A 154 2.48 7.30 -17.55
CA ILE A 154 1.16 7.61 -17.00
C ILE A 154 0.66 8.89 -17.65
N ALA A 155 -0.41 8.79 -18.42
CA ALA A 155 -1.07 9.91 -19.09
C ALA A 155 -2.50 10.04 -18.58
N GLU A 156 -2.95 11.25 -18.27
CA GLU A 156 -4.31 11.53 -17.79
C GLU A 156 -4.77 10.64 -16.63
N GLY A 157 -3.84 10.32 -15.71
CA GLY A 157 -4.11 9.46 -14.56
C GLY A 157 -4.21 7.97 -14.87
N LYS A 158 -3.88 7.53 -16.09
CA LYS A 158 -3.91 6.13 -16.52
C LYS A 158 -2.51 5.62 -16.85
N LEU A 159 -2.20 4.41 -16.43
CA LEU A 159 -0.98 3.71 -16.83
C LEU A 159 -1.12 3.24 -18.27
N VAL A 160 -0.37 3.86 -19.19
CA VAL A 160 -0.45 3.59 -20.65
C VAL A 160 0.73 2.78 -21.18
N ASP A 161 1.81 2.63 -20.41
CA ASP A 161 2.98 1.83 -20.79
C ASP A 161 2.69 0.34 -20.63
N GLU A 162 2.61 -0.38 -21.75
CA GLU A 162 2.21 -1.79 -21.78
C GLU A 162 3.18 -2.68 -21.02
N ARG A 163 4.49 -2.44 -21.13
CA ARG A 163 5.50 -3.23 -20.40
C ARG A 163 5.33 -3.11 -18.89
N THR A 164 5.00 -1.92 -18.42
CA THR A 164 4.73 -1.69 -16.99
C THR A 164 3.41 -2.33 -16.57
N ARG A 165 2.37 -2.31 -17.41
CA ARG A 165 1.10 -3.00 -17.17
C ARG A 165 1.30 -4.51 -17.03
N GLU A 166 2.04 -5.13 -17.95
CA GLU A 166 2.39 -6.56 -17.88
C GLU A 166 3.17 -6.91 -16.61
N ALA A 167 4.16 -6.09 -16.24
CA ALA A 167 4.95 -6.30 -15.01
C ALA A 167 4.06 -6.20 -13.76
N LEU A 168 3.15 -5.23 -13.72
CA LEU A 168 2.19 -5.07 -12.63
C LEU A 168 1.22 -6.26 -12.55
N ALA A 169 0.69 -6.71 -13.68
CA ALA A 169 -0.19 -7.87 -13.74
C ALA A 169 0.49 -9.15 -13.20
N ARG A 170 1.72 -9.44 -13.63
CA ARG A 170 2.51 -10.57 -13.11
C ARG A 170 2.76 -10.45 -11.61
N HIS A 171 3.07 -9.26 -11.14
CA HIS A 171 3.32 -9.02 -9.71
C HIS A 171 2.07 -9.28 -8.86
N LEU A 172 0.90 -8.83 -9.32
CA LEU A 172 -0.39 -9.11 -8.68
C LEU A 172 -0.73 -10.61 -8.71
N GLN A 173 -0.53 -11.31 -9.84
CA GLN A 173 -0.74 -12.75 -9.93
C GLN A 173 0.09 -13.51 -8.90
N ASN A 174 1.37 -13.16 -8.76
CA ASN A 174 2.27 -13.78 -7.78
C ASN A 174 1.83 -13.51 -6.33
N PHE A 175 1.35 -12.29 -6.05
CA PHE A 175 0.86 -11.93 -4.72
C PHE A 175 -0.43 -12.67 -4.35
N ILE A 176 -1.33 -12.84 -5.33
CA ILE A 176 -2.65 -13.48 -5.14
C ILE A 176 -2.53 -14.99 -5.11
N ALA A 177 -1.52 -15.57 -5.77
CA ALA A 177 -1.29 -17.00 -5.75
C ALA A 177 -1.17 -17.52 -4.30
N PRO A 178 -1.75 -18.70 -3.99
CA PRO A 178 -1.60 -19.27 -2.67
C PRO A 178 -0.11 -19.49 -2.37
N VAL A 179 0.31 -19.08 -1.17
CA VAL A 179 1.67 -19.35 -0.69
C VAL A 179 1.80 -20.86 -0.56
N VAL A 180 2.44 -21.50 -1.54
CA VAL A 180 2.84 -22.90 -1.40
C VAL A 180 3.93 -22.91 -0.33
N ARG A 181 3.56 -23.20 0.91
CA ARG A 181 4.55 -23.51 1.95
C ARG A 181 5.18 -24.85 1.55
N THR A 182 6.38 -24.80 1.00
CA THR A 182 7.23 -25.99 0.93
C THR A 182 7.47 -26.47 2.37
N PRO A 183 7.26 -27.73 2.66
CA PRO A 183 7.43 -28.32 4.00
C PRO A 183 8.86 -28.16 4.50
#